data_d73571ea8aaa95acde90e50b08a77f5b
#
_entry.id   d73571ea8aaa95acde90e50b08a77f5b
#
_cell.length_a   1.000
_cell.length_b   1.000
_cell.length_c   1.000
_cell.angle_alpha   90.00
_cell.angle_beta   90.00
_cell.angle_gamma   90.00
#
_symmetry.space_group_name_H-M   'P 1'
#
loop_
_entity.id
_entity.type
_entity.pdbx_description
1 polymer ?
#
loop_
_entity_poly.entity_id
_entity_poly.type
_entity_poly.pdbx_seq_one_letter_code
_entity_poly.pdbx_strand_id
1 'polypeptide(L)'
;MTRIAFAVALAVAALLRLDDALAQAAFPPPPPKVSPAAGVIDMHVHSHPDVFGRNMDDLDVAQLAKARGMRGIVLKNHISETASRAALVMKVVPGIEVFGGIVLNTAVGGINPSAVEWMHRIYGGRGKVVWLPTFESDKHVKTFTGPNAKGLTVAPNGQVTPEMEAILQIVARENLVLATGHVHPEEVVAVVRRGRELGVKNMLVTHGFTSVPGLNMAQAKEVADMGALIEVCFLQFLAGPNAPLPFLTHWTQINAKHVAQAAKEIGAKSLLISSDLGQSANMTHPDGIEAAVGQLKKEGIADADIETMLRKNPARMLGLDG
;
A
#
# COMPACT_ATOMS: atom_id res chain seq x y z
N MET A 1 8.14 66.99 -28.52
CA MET A 1 7.70 65.58 -28.75
C MET A 1 8.65 64.49 -28.23
N THR A 2 9.95 64.72 -28.18
CA THR A 2 10.98 63.71 -27.78
C THR A 2 10.99 63.32 -26.30
N ARG A 3 10.63 64.20 -25.36
CA ARG A 3 10.65 63.86 -23.90
C ARG A 3 9.49 62.97 -23.47
N ILE A 4 8.31 63.10 -24.06
CA ILE A 4 7.14 62.28 -23.75
C ILE A 4 7.29 60.85 -24.29
N ALA A 5 7.86 60.72 -25.51
CA ALA A 5 8.10 59.39 -26.08
C ALA A 5 9.13 58.55 -25.27
N PHE A 6 10.16 59.23 -24.73
CA PHE A 6 11.16 58.58 -23.89
C PHE A 6 10.62 58.14 -22.51
N ALA A 7 9.74 58.93 -21.91
CA ALA A 7 9.09 58.58 -20.64
C ALA A 7 8.10 57.44 -20.80
N VAL A 8 7.35 57.36 -21.92
CA VAL A 8 6.44 56.26 -22.21
C VAL A 8 7.22 54.96 -22.48
N ALA A 9 8.33 55.00 -23.22
CA ALA A 9 9.15 53.83 -23.50
C ALA A 9 9.79 53.24 -22.21
N LEU A 10 10.24 54.13 -21.28
CA LEU A 10 10.75 53.68 -19.97
C LEU A 10 9.68 53.09 -19.06
N ALA A 11 8.46 53.64 -19.08
CA ALA A 11 7.35 53.11 -18.32
C ALA A 11 6.88 51.72 -18.86
N VAL A 12 6.83 51.55 -20.17
CA VAL A 12 6.50 50.26 -20.80
C VAL A 12 7.58 49.21 -20.51
N ALA A 13 8.87 49.55 -20.58
CA ALA A 13 9.99 48.67 -20.26
C ALA A 13 10.02 48.28 -18.77
N ALA A 14 9.62 49.19 -17.87
CA ALA A 14 9.49 48.90 -16.47
C ALA A 14 8.30 47.98 -16.15
N LEU A 15 7.17 48.16 -16.81
CA LEU A 15 6.00 47.30 -16.68
C LEU A 15 6.30 45.85 -17.21
N LEU A 16 6.95 45.72 -18.35
CA LEU A 16 7.37 44.44 -18.88
C LEU A 16 8.33 43.68 -17.96
N ARG A 17 9.25 44.41 -17.29
CA ARG A 17 10.17 43.81 -16.30
C ARG A 17 9.45 43.44 -14.99
N LEU A 18 8.41 44.19 -14.59
CA LEU A 18 7.59 43.86 -13.43
C LEU A 18 6.76 42.60 -13.70
N ASP A 19 6.20 42.47 -14.89
CA ASP A 19 5.45 41.26 -15.28
C ASP A 19 6.31 39.99 -15.30
N ASP A 20 7.55 40.10 -15.82
CA ASP A 20 8.53 39.00 -15.79
C ASP A 20 8.96 38.64 -14.37
N ALA A 21 9.16 39.63 -13.50
CA ALA A 21 9.55 39.42 -12.10
C ALA A 21 8.39 38.81 -11.27
N LEU A 22 7.15 39.26 -11.51
CA LEU A 22 5.95 38.72 -10.89
C LEU A 22 5.64 37.31 -11.41
N ALA A 23 5.84 37.05 -12.69
CA ALA A 23 5.69 35.74 -13.29
C ALA A 23 6.71 34.72 -12.69
N GLN A 24 7.98 35.14 -12.52
CA GLN A 24 9.01 34.30 -11.89
C GLN A 24 8.76 34.07 -10.39
N ALA A 25 8.15 35.03 -9.69
CA ALA A 25 7.80 34.88 -8.28
C ALA A 25 6.50 34.06 -8.04
N ALA A 26 5.63 33.95 -9.05
CA ALA A 26 4.34 33.28 -8.95
C ALA A 26 4.37 31.81 -9.33
N PHE A 27 5.42 31.33 -9.98
CA PHE A 27 5.56 29.91 -10.32
C PHE A 27 6.16 29.16 -9.12
N PRO A 28 5.53 28.06 -8.67
CA PRO A 28 6.23 27.13 -7.80
C PRO A 28 7.53 26.70 -8.50
N PRO A 29 8.60 26.37 -7.74
CA PRO A 29 9.81 25.83 -8.34
C PRO A 29 9.43 24.65 -9.23
N PRO A 30 10.10 24.47 -10.39
CA PRO A 30 9.76 23.37 -11.28
C PRO A 30 9.76 22.06 -10.49
N PRO A 31 8.80 21.17 -10.74
CA PRO A 31 8.74 19.89 -10.04
C PRO A 31 10.10 19.18 -10.17
N PRO A 32 10.53 18.42 -9.16
CA PRO A 32 11.78 17.68 -9.23
C PRO A 32 11.81 16.87 -10.51
N LYS A 33 12.95 16.85 -11.22
CA LYS A 33 13.12 16.14 -12.50
C LYS A 33 12.74 14.66 -12.44
N VAL A 34 12.79 14.07 -11.24
CA VAL A 34 12.39 12.69 -10.94
C VAL A 34 11.48 12.70 -9.72
N SER A 35 10.28 12.14 -9.87
CA SER A 35 9.33 11.98 -8.77
C SER A 35 9.94 11.09 -7.66
N PRO A 36 9.76 11.40 -6.37
CA PRO A 36 10.10 10.51 -5.26
C PRO A 36 9.44 9.13 -5.37
N ALA A 37 8.30 9.03 -6.06
CA ALA A 37 7.62 7.76 -6.33
C ALA A 37 8.24 6.96 -7.50
N ALA A 38 9.23 7.51 -8.24
CA ALA A 38 9.85 6.80 -9.35
C ALA A 38 10.50 5.48 -8.89
N GLY A 39 10.23 4.39 -9.62
CA GLY A 39 10.70 3.04 -9.32
C GLY A 39 9.98 2.34 -8.17
N VAL A 40 9.08 3.02 -7.47
CA VAL A 40 8.29 2.44 -6.35
C VAL A 40 7.30 1.41 -6.87
N ILE A 41 7.06 0.37 -6.07
CA ILE A 41 5.95 -0.57 -6.25
C ILE A 41 5.03 -0.43 -5.04
N ASP A 42 3.80 0.01 -5.28
CA ASP A 42 2.77 0.11 -4.24
C ASP A 42 2.00 -1.21 -4.12
N MET A 43 2.20 -1.91 -3.02
CA MET A 43 1.61 -3.23 -2.79
C MET A 43 0.15 -3.19 -2.32
N HIS A 44 -0.45 -1.99 -2.17
CA HIS A 44 -1.75 -1.85 -1.54
C HIS A 44 -2.54 -0.67 -2.13
N VAL A 45 -3.23 -0.93 -3.25
CA VAL A 45 -3.92 0.09 -4.04
C VAL A 45 -5.41 -0.23 -4.14
N HIS A 46 -6.26 0.69 -3.69
CA HIS A 46 -7.70 0.61 -3.86
C HIS A 46 -8.17 1.49 -5.02
N SER A 47 -9.06 0.96 -5.86
CA SER A 47 -9.58 1.64 -7.05
C SER A 47 -10.94 1.06 -7.46
N HIS A 48 -11.69 1.80 -8.30
CA HIS A 48 -12.89 1.26 -8.93
C HIS A 48 -12.53 0.22 -10.02
N PRO A 49 -13.45 -0.73 -10.32
CA PRO A 49 -14.78 -0.92 -9.73
C PRO A 49 -14.73 -1.45 -8.29
N ASP A 50 -15.48 -0.84 -7.40
CA ASP A 50 -15.62 -1.22 -6.00
C ASP A 50 -17.02 -0.85 -5.48
N VAL A 51 -17.46 -1.47 -4.38
CA VAL A 51 -18.70 -1.10 -3.65
C VAL A 51 -18.47 0.12 -2.75
N PHE A 52 -17.23 0.43 -2.41
CA PHE A 52 -16.85 1.62 -1.68
C PHE A 52 -16.51 2.76 -2.66
N GLY A 53 -16.75 4.01 -2.25
CA GLY A 53 -16.35 5.16 -3.05
C GLY A 53 -14.82 5.24 -3.21
N ARG A 54 -14.38 5.26 -4.46
CA ARG A 54 -12.96 5.40 -4.83
C ARG A 54 -12.73 6.71 -5.59
N ASN A 55 -11.50 7.21 -5.55
CA ASN A 55 -11.14 8.46 -6.24
C ASN A 55 -10.77 8.24 -7.73
N MET A 56 -10.40 7.03 -8.11
CA MET A 56 -10.01 6.66 -9.48
C MET A 56 -10.41 5.22 -9.79
N ASP A 57 -10.50 4.88 -11.06
CA ASP A 57 -10.57 3.50 -11.51
C ASP A 57 -9.17 2.89 -11.72
N ASP A 58 -9.14 1.60 -12.06
CA ASP A 58 -7.88 0.85 -12.29
C ASP A 58 -7.01 1.44 -13.38
N LEU A 59 -7.62 1.93 -14.46
CA LEU A 59 -6.90 2.51 -15.60
C LEU A 59 -6.30 3.85 -15.23
N ASP A 60 -7.08 4.69 -14.57
CA ASP A 60 -6.64 6.02 -14.13
C ASP A 60 -5.48 5.92 -13.15
N VAL A 61 -5.57 5.03 -12.15
CA VAL A 61 -4.49 4.86 -11.17
C VAL A 61 -3.23 4.31 -11.80
N ALA A 62 -3.35 3.36 -12.76
CA ALA A 62 -2.19 2.81 -13.46
C ALA A 62 -1.53 3.86 -14.37
N GLN A 63 -2.31 4.67 -15.08
CA GLN A 63 -1.80 5.78 -15.90
C GLN A 63 -1.08 6.82 -15.05
N LEU A 64 -1.67 7.22 -13.92
CA LEU A 64 -1.07 8.19 -13.01
C LEU A 64 0.22 7.65 -12.37
N ALA A 65 0.22 6.40 -11.89
CA ALA A 65 1.39 5.76 -11.32
C ALA A 65 2.53 5.68 -12.35
N LYS A 66 2.23 5.28 -13.60
CA LYS A 66 3.17 5.30 -14.72
C LYS A 66 3.71 6.69 -15.00
N ALA A 67 2.85 7.72 -15.04
CA ALA A 67 3.26 9.12 -15.28
C ALA A 67 4.22 9.64 -14.19
N ARG A 68 4.11 9.15 -12.95
CA ARG A 68 5.03 9.44 -11.84
C ARG A 68 6.26 8.53 -11.83
N GLY A 69 6.43 7.66 -12.85
CA GLY A 69 7.57 6.77 -12.99
C GLY A 69 7.57 5.59 -12.01
N MET A 70 6.45 5.25 -11.39
CA MET A 70 6.33 4.06 -10.54
C MET A 70 6.59 2.80 -11.37
N ARG A 71 7.24 1.80 -10.77
CA ARG A 71 7.49 0.50 -11.39
C ARG A 71 6.25 -0.37 -11.44
N GLY A 72 5.41 -0.31 -10.40
CA GLY A 72 4.22 -1.15 -10.35
C GLY A 72 3.25 -0.81 -9.23
N ILE A 73 2.08 -1.45 -9.33
CA ILE A 73 0.99 -1.38 -8.35
C ILE A 73 0.35 -2.75 -8.16
N VAL A 74 -0.20 -2.99 -6.97
CA VAL A 74 -1.02 -4.17 -6.67
C VAL A 74 -2.43 -3.74 -6.33
N LEU A 75 -3.38 -4.07 -7.19
CA LEU A 75 -4.79 -3.76 -7.00
C LEU A 75 -5.40 -4.65 -5.90
N LYS A 76 -6.06 -4.04 -4.95
CA LYS A 76 -6.77 -4.71 -3.86
C LYS A 76 -8.25 -4.34 -3.85
N ASN A 77 -9.11 -5.36 -3.74
CA ASN A 77 -10.56 -5.19 -3.56
C ASN A 77 -11.03 -6.11 -2.44
N HIS A 78 -11.96 -5.64 -1.61
CA HIS A 78 -12.42 -6.40 -0.44
C HIS A 78 -13.46 -7.47 -0.76
N ILE A 79 -14.10 -7.42 -1.95
CA ILE A 79 -15.27 -8.25 -2.28
C ILE A 79 -15.10 -9.07 -3.55
N SER A 80 -14.05 -8.82 -4.34
CA SER A 80 -13.79 -9.53 -5.59
C SER A 80 -12.29 -9.80 -5.75
N GLU A 81 -11.93 -10.73 -6.65
CA GLU A 81 -10.57 -10.84 -7.10
C GLU A 81 -10.18 -9.65 -8.01
N THR A 82 -8.90 -9.38 -8.13
CA THR A 82 -8.36 -8.28 -8.94
C THR A 82 -7.32 -8.75 -9.97
N ALA A 83 -7.09 -10.06 -10.08
CA ALA A 83 -6.14 -10.63 -11.04
C ALA A 83 -6.59 -10.42 -12.48
N SER A 84 -7.89 -10.59 -12.75
CA SER A 84 -8.49 -10.33 -14.07
C SER A 84 -8.41 -8.86 -14.47
N ARG A 85 -8.69 -7.98 -13.52
CA ARG A 85 -8.59 -6.52 -13.69
C ARG A 85 -7.15 -6.11 -14.01
N ALA A 86 -6.18 -6.59 -13.25
CA ALA A 86 -4.76 -6.34 -13.47
C ALA A 86 -4.30 -6.77 -14.88
N ALA A 87 -4.74 -7.95 -15.35
CA ALA A 87 -4.44 -8.43 -16.70
C ALA A 87 -4.99 -7.51 -17.80
N LEU A 88 -6.20 -6.97 -17.61
CA LEU A 88 -6.81 -6.01 -18.54
C LEU A 88 -6.08 -4.66 -18.52
N VAL A 89 -5.75 -4.16 -17.34
CA VAL A 89 -5.01 -2.90 -17.17
C VAL A 89 -3.65 -2.98 -17.87
N MET A 90 -2.91 -4.08 -17.68
CA MET A 90 -1.62 -4.28 -18.35
C MET A 90 -1.70 -4.24 -19.87
N LYS A 91 -2.83 -4.68 -20.44
CA LYS A 91 -3.08 -4.61 -21.89
C LYS A 91 -3.31 -3.18 -22.39
N VAL A 92 -3.95 -2.34 -21.57
CA VAL A 92 -4.35 -0.97 -21.93
C VAL A 92 -3.27 0.05 -21.56
N VAL A 93 -2.56 -0.16 -20.45
CA VAL A 93 -1.54 0.73 -19.92
C VAL A 93 -0.17 0.01 -19.90
N PRO A 94 0.49 -0.18 -21.04
CA PRO A 94 1.79 -0.85 -21.09
C PRO A 94 2.88 0.01 -20.43
N GLY A 95 3.92 -0.65 -19.87
CA GLY A 95 5.09 0.02 -19.27
C GLY A 95 4.96 0.36 -17.79
N ILE A 96 4.00 -0.27 -17.12
CA ILE A 96 3.92 -0.37 -15.65
C ILE A 96 3.54 -1.80 -15.29
N GLU A 97 4.08 -2.34 -14.20
CA GLU A 97 3.66 -3.65 -13.70
C GLU A 97 2.39 -3.52 -12.86
N VAL A 98 1.34 -4.27 -13.21
CA VAL A 98 0.09 -4.30 -12.44
C VAL A 98 -0.20 -5.74 -12.02
N PHE A 99 -0.37 -5.94 -10.73
CA PHE A 99 -0.77 -7.20 -10.14
C PHE A 99 -2.08 -7.05 -9.40
N GLY A 100 -2.69 -8.17 -9.10
CA GLY A 100 -3.88 -8.26 -8.29
C GLY A 100 -3.82 -9.45 -7.36
N GLY A 101 -4.93 -9.73 -6.71
CA GLY A 101 -5.05 -10.82 -5.78
C GLY A 101 -6.48 -11.05 -5.34
N ILE A 102 -6.65 -11.59 -4.16
CA ILE A 102 -7.95 -11.88 -3.55
C ILE A 102 -7.92 -11.59 -2.05
N VAL A 103 -9.00 -11.03 -1.53
CA VAL A 103 -9.22 -10.86 -0.08
C VAL A 103 -10.24 -11.87 0.39
N LEU A 104 -9.90 -12.67 1.39
CA LEU A 104 -10.69 -13.81 1.86
C LEU A 104 -11.83 -13.40 2.80
N ASN A 105 -12.64 -12.44 2.34
CA ASN A 105 -13.91 -12.08 2.97
C ASN A 105 -15.04 -12.97 2.43
N THR A 106 -16.22 -12.90 3.02
CA THR A 106 -17.37 -13.78 2.70
C THR A 106 -17.85 -13.65 1.25
N ALA A 107 -17.67 -12.48 0.63
CA ALA A 107 -18.03 -12.24 -0.77
C ALA A 107 -17.32 -13.18 -1.76
N VAL A 108 -16.13 -13.71 -1.41
CA VAL A 108 -15.40 -14.72 -2.19
C VAL A 108 -15.47 -16.13 -1.58
N GLY A 109 -16.34 -16.32 -0.59
CA GLY A 109 -16.53 -17.59 0.12
C GLY A 109 -15.71 -17.72 1.41
N GLY A 110 -15.17 -16.63 1.97
CA GLY A 110 -14.39 -16.66 3.22
C GLY A 110 -13.00 -17.28 3.02
N ILE A 111 -12.60 -18.15 3.94
CA ILE A 111 -11.33 -18.89 3.88
C ILE A 111 -11.47 -20.01 2.84
N ASN A 112 -11.42 -19.64 1.57
CA ASN A 112 -11.76 -20.47 0.42
C ASN A 112 -10.53 -20.84 -0.43
N PRO A 113 -9.96 -22.06 -0.25
CA PRO A 113 -8.82 -22.52 -1.05
C PRO A 113 -9.10 -22.55 -2.55
N SER A 114 -10.33 -22.91 -2.96
CA SER A 114 -10.71 -22.95 -4.37
C SER A 114 -10.66 -21.58 -5.03
N ALA A 115 -11.11 -20.53 -4.31
CA ALA A 115 -11.04 -19.16 -4.83
C ALA A 115 -9.59 -18.71 -5.03
N VAL A 116 -8.67 -19.06 -4.12
CA VAL A 116 -7.24 -18.80 -4.26
C VAL A 116 -6.65 -19.54 -5.46
N GLU A 117 -6.98 -20.82 -5.61
CA GLU A 117 -6.51 -21.66 -6.73
C GLU A 117 -6.93 -21.08 -8.08
N TRP A 118 -8.17 -20.64 -8.23
CA TRP A 118 -8.65 -20.04 -9.48
C TRP A 118 -8.11 -18.63 -9.72
N MET A 119 -7.95 -17.82 -8.66
CA MET A 119 -7.44 -16.46 -8.79
C MET A 119 -6.04 -16.42 -9.41
N HIS A 120 -5.10 -17.27 -8.95
CA HIS A 120 -3.74 -17.24 -9.50
C HIS A 120 -3.66 -17.84 -10.91
N ARG A 121 -4.62 -18.67 -11.34
CA ARG A 121 -4.69 -19.27 -12.68
C ARG A 121 -5.33 -18.36 -13.73
N ILE A 122 -5.85 -17.20 -13.36
CA ILE A 122 -6.38 -16.24 -14.32
C ILE A 122 -5.31 -15.90 -15.35
N TYR A 123 -5.69 -15.97 -16.63
CA TYR A 123 -4.78 -15.72 -17.74
C TYR A 123 -4.06 -14.36 -17.60
N GLY A 124 -2.77 -14.36 -17.90
CA GLY A 124 -1.89 -13.18 -17.75
C GLY A 124 -0.95 -13.25 -16.55
N GLY A 125 -1.19 -14.18 -15.60
CA GLY A 125 -0.28 -14.42 -14.46
C GLY A 125 -0.19 -13.25 -13.48
N ARG A 126 -1.26 -12.45 -13.36
CA ARG A 126 -1.27 -11.23 -12.53
C ARG A 126 -1.85 -11.44 -11.13
N GLY A 127 -2.40 -12.60 -10.83
CA GLY A 127 -2.86 -12.98 -9.49
C GLY A 127 -1.67 -13.34 -8.60
N LYS A 128 -1.29 -12.46 -7.67
CA LYS A 128 -0.07 -12.62 -6.85
C LYS A 128 -0.31 -12.56 -5.35
N VAL A 129 -1.32 -11.85 -4.88
CA VAL A 129 -1.48 -11.60 -3.45
C VAL A 129 -2.76 -12.23 -2.90
N VAL A 130 -2.63 -12.96 -1.81
CA VAL A 130 -3.73 -13.52 -1.04
C VAL A 130 -3.78 -12.80 0.31
N TRP A 131 -4.77 -11.92 0.47
CA TRP A 131 -5.03 -11.28 1.77
C TRP A 131 -5.98 -12.14 2.58
N LEU A 132 -5.64 -12.37 3.83
CA LEU A 132 -6.56 -12.93 4.82
C LEU A 132 -7.72 -11.95 5.08
N PRO A 133 -8.78 -12.37 5.80
CA PRO A 133 -9.94 -11.52 6.05
C PRO A 133 -9.58 -10.13 6.52
N THR A 134 -10.27 -9.12 6.00
CA THR A 134 -10.07 -7.71 6.34
C THR A 134 -11.22 -7.22 7.22
N PHE A 135 -12.14 -6.43 6.72
CA PHE A 135 -13.22 -5.86 7.53
C PHE A 135 -14.20 -6.91 8.12
N GLU A 136 -14.16 -8.16 7.64
CA GLU A 136 -14.94 -9.27 8.19
C GLU A 136 -14.12 -10.18 9.12
N SER A 137 -12.84 -9.88 9.36
CA SER A 137 -12.06 -10.62 10.36
C SER A 137 -12.61 -10.42 11.77
N ASP A 138 -12.50 -11.41 12.63
CA ASP A 138 -12.96 -11.34 14.02
C ASP A 138 -12.31 -10.17 14.78
N LYS A 139 -11.02 -9.93 14.57
CA LYS A 139 -10.31 -8.78 15.14
C LYS A 139 -10.90 -7.45 14.67
N HIS A 140 -11.18 -7.29 13.38
CA HIS A 140 -11.71 -6.03 12.85
C HIS A 140 -13.11 -5.74 13.39
N VAL A 141 -14.03 -6.71 13.30
CA VAL A 141 -15.40 -6.49 13.76
C VAL A 141 -15.46 -6.25 15.26
N LYS A 142 -14.64 -6.93 16.07
CA LYS A 142 -14.54 -6.67 17.52
C LYS A 142 -13.98 -5.28 17.81
N THR A 143 -13.00 -4.84 17.04
CA THR A 143 -12.37 -3.52 17.27
C THR A 143 -13.31 -2.37 16.95
N PHE A 144 -14.09 -2.45 15.86
CA PHE A 144 -14.85 -1.32 15.34
C PHE A 144 -16.38 -1.43 15.56
N THR A 145 -16.90 -2.62 15.82
CA THR A 145 -18.34 -2.83 16.06
C THR A 145 -18.63 -3.12 17.52
N GLY A 146 -17.75 -3.86 18.20
CA GLY A 146 -17.88 -4.15 19.63
C GLY A 146 -17.42 -5.56 20.02
N PRO A 147 -17.12 -5.81 21.30
CA PRO A 147 -16.43 -7.02 21.77
C PRO A 147 -17.21 -8.31 21.55
N ASN A 148 -18.55 -8.23 21.41
CA ASN A 148 -19.43 -9.37 21.17
C ASN A 148 -19.63 -9.71 19.68
N ALA A 149 -19.12 -8.86 18.77
CA ALA A 149 -19.18 -9.13 17.35
C ALA A 149 -18.34 -10.36 17.01
N LYS A 150 -18.77 -11.11 15.99
CA LYS A 150 -18.07 -12.30 15.51
C LYS A 150 -17.71 -12.11 14.06
N GLY A 151 -16.50 -12.48 13.70
CA GLY A 151 -16.00 -12.44 12.33
C GLY A 151 -15.24 -13.71 11.96
N LEU A 152 -14.59 -13.67 10.80
CA LEU A 152 -13.79 -14.76 10.30
C LEU A 152 -12.48 -14.89 11.09
N THR A 153 -12.12 -16.13 11.43
CA THR A 153 -10.83 -16.49 12.05
C THR A 153 -10.08 -17.46 11.14
N VAL A 154 -8.75 -17.41 11.20
CA VAL A 154 -7.85 -18.25 10.38
C VAL A 154 -7.02 -19.21 11.22
N ALA A 155 -6.80 -18.87 12.49
CA ALA A 155 -6.01 -19.67 13.42
C ALA A 155 -6.54 -19.55 14.86
N PRO A 156 -7.80 -19.98 15.15
CA PRO A 156 -8.36 -19.93 16.47
C PRO A 156 -7.48 -20.71 17.47
N ASN A 157 -7.23 -20.09 18.63
CA ASN A 157 -6.35 -20.66 19.67
C ASN A 157 -4.92 -20.96 19.16
N GLY A 158 -4.43 -20.22 18.15
CA GLY A 158 -3.08 -20.38 17.60
C GLY A 158 -2.89 -21.58 16.67
N GLN A 159 -3.95 -22.26 16.29
CA GLN A 159 -3.92 -23.38 15.35
C GLN A 159 -4.61 -22.99 14.04
N VAL A 160 -3.88 -23.06 12.92
CA VAL A 160 -4.45 -22.78 11.59
C VAL A 160 -5.57 -23.76 11.26
N THR A 161 -6.66 -23.24 10.66
CA THR A 161 -7.77 -24.10 10.23
C THR A 161 -7.37 -24.99 9.06
N PRO A 162 -8.06 -26.11 8.79
CA PRO A 162 -7.77 -26.95 7.62
C PRO A 162 -7.83 -26.19 6.29
N GLU A 163 -8.76 -25.25 6.16
CA GLU A 163 -8.89 -24.38 4.97
C GLU A 163 -7.69 -23.45 4.85
N MET A 164 -7.24 -22.86 5.98
CA MET A 164 -6.05 -22.00 5.97
C MET A 164 -4.79 -22.80 5.66
N GLU A 165 -4.66 -24.02 6.16
CA GLU A 165 -3.56 -24.95 5.83
C GLU A 165 -3.50 -25.20 4.33
N ALA A 166 -4.65 -25.51 3.69
CA ALA A 166 -4.73 -25.72 2.25
C ALA A 166 -4.34 -24.45 1.46
N ILE A 167 -4.74 -23.27 1.92
CA ILE A 167 -4.32 -21.99 1.32
C ILE A 167 -2.81 -21.78 1.42
N LEU A 168 -2.21 -22.04 2.58
CA LEU A 168 -0.76 -21.94 2.76
C LEU A 168 0.01 -22.85 1.81
N GLN A 169 -0.49 -24.08 1.58
CA GLN A 169 0.10 -25.01 0.61
C GLN A 169 0.02 -24.47 -0.83
N ILE A 170 -1.11 -23.87 -1.23
CA ILE A 170 -1.25 -23.22 -2.54
C ILE A 170 -0.25 -22.04 -2.65
N VAL A 171 -0.22 -21.16 -1.65
CA VAL A 171 0.66 -19.99 -1.62
C VAL A 171 2.14 -20.40 -1.73
N ALA A 172 2.55 -21.46 -1.03
CA ALA A 172 3.90 -21.98 -1.09
C ALA A 172 4.24 -22.57 -2.46
N ARG A 173 3.36 -23.42 -3.00
CA ARG A 173 3.54 -24.11 -4.27
C ARG A 173 3.62 -23.13 -5.44
N GLU A 174 2.75 -22.11 -5.45
CA GLU A 174 2.62 -21.15 -6.55
C GLU A 174 3.47 -19.87 -6.35
N ASN A 175 4.28 -19.84 -5.29
CA ASN A 175 5.12 -18.69 -4.93
C ASN A 175 4.33 -17.37 -4.91
N LEU A 176 3.16 -17.39 -4.27
CA LEU A 176 2.30 -16.23 -4.07
C LEU A 176 2.77 -15.43 -2.84
N VAL A 177 2.20 -14.26 -2.65
CA VAL A 177 2.35 -13.43 -1.45
C VAL A 177 1.18 -13.70 -0.52
N LEU A 178 1.44 -14.12 0.70
CA LEU A 178 0.45 -14.15 1.77
C LEU A 178 0.46 -12.82 2.52
N ALA A 179 -0.65 -12.11 2.52
CA ALA A 179 -0.83 -10.88 3.30
C ALA A 179 -1.85 -11.12 4.41
N THR A 180 -1.53 -10.73 5.66
CA THR A 180 -2.27 -11.18 6.84
C THR A 180 -3.61 -10.48 7.07
N GLY A 181 -3.97 -9.49 6.25
CA GLY A 181 -5.25 -8.79 6.42
C GLY A 181 -5.39 -8.14 7.80
N HIS A 182 -6.58 -8.28 8.40
CA HIS A 182 -6.91 -7.67 9.69
C HIS A 182 -7.11 -8.71 10.81
N VAL A 183 -6.50 -9.88 10.71
CA VAL A 183 -6.68 -10.95 11.72
C VAL A 183 -6.01 -10.59 13.06
N HIS A 184 -6.28 -11.34 14.12
CA HIS A 184 -5.67 -11.08 15.42
C HIS A 184 -4.14 -11.21 15.40
N PRO A 185 -3.39 -10.45 16.24
CA PRO A 185 -1.93 -10.58 16.32
C PRO A 185 -1.44 -12.00 16.53
N GLU A 186 -2.14 -12.77 17.38
CA GLU A 186 -1.84 -14.18 17.66
C GLU A 186 -2.04 -15.07 16.42
N GLU A 187 -3.07 -14.78 15.63
CA GLU A 187 -3.32 -15.47 14.37
C GLU A 187 -2.24 -15.10 13.34
N VAL A 188 -1.79 -13.83 13.29
CA VAL A 188 -0.67 -13.41 12.43
C VAL A 188 0.57 -14.26 12.73
N VAL A 189 0.96 -14.37 14.02
CA VAL A 189 2.13 -15.15 14.43
C VAL A 189 1.95 -16.63 14.07
N ALA A 190 0.78 -17.21 14.33
CA ALA A 190 0.50 -18.62 14.03
C ALA A 190 0.56 -18.92 12.54
N VAL A 191 -0.07 -18.07 11.72
CA VAL A 191 -0.10 -18.23 10.25
C VAL A 191 1.29 -18.02 9.63
N VAL A 192 2.05 -17.03 10.10
CA VAL A 192 3.43 -16.80 9.61
C VAL A 192 4.32 -17.98 9.95
N ARG A 193 4.24 -18.51 11.19
CA ARG A 193 5.01 -19.69 11.62
C ARG A 193 4.65 -20.89 10.75
N ARG A 194 3.37 -21.19 10.60
CA ARG A 194 2.92 -22.34 9.80
C ARG A 194 3.25 -22.17 8.32
N GLY A 195 3.11 -20.96 7.78
CA GLY A 195 3.50 -20.65 6.41
C GLY A 195 4.99 -20.89 6.18
N ARG A 196 5.85 -20.50 7.14
CA ARG A 196 7.29 -20.76 7.07
C ARG A 196 7.61 -22.25 7.05
N GLU A 197 6.96 -23.05 7.90
CA GLU A 197 7.11 -24.51 7.92
C GLU A 197 6.72 -25.16 6.59
N LEU A 198 5.68 -24.64 5.93
CA LEU A 198 5.21 -25.12 4.63
C LEU A 198 5.98 -24.55 3.43
N GLY A 199 6.99 -23.69 3.66
CA GLY A 199 7.84 -23.13 2.62
C GLY A 199 7.26 -21.89 1.93
N VAL A 200 6.30 -21.19 2.52
CA VAL A 200 5.84 -19.88 2.03
C VAL A 200 7.00 -18.89 2.13
N LYS A 201 7.41 -18.35 0.99
CA LYS A 201 8.58 -17.45 0.89
C LYS A 201 8.22 -15.99 1.13
N ASN A 202 7.03 -15.56 0.66
CA ASN A 202 6.61 -14.18 0.63
C ASN A 202 5.42 -13.98 1.59
N MET A 203 5.70 -13.44 2.77
CA MET A 203 4.67 -13.14 3.79
C MET A 203 4.73 -11.67 4.15
N LEU A 204 3.58 -11.00 4.14
CA LEU A 204 3.39 -9.58 4.41
C LEU A 204 2.38 -9.39 5.54
N VAL A 205 2.82 -8.80 6.64
CA VAL A 205 1.89 -8.39 7.70
C VAL A 205 1.25 -7.07 7.28
N THR A 206 0.00 -7.12 6.88
CA THR A 206 -0.77 -5.98 6.38
C THR A 206 -0.85 -4.89 7.44
N HIS A 207 -0.40 -3.66 7.10
CA HIS A 207 -0.36 -2.46 7.98
C HIS A 207 -0.21 -2.79 9.49
N GLY A 208 0.87 -3.51 9.81
CA GLY A 208 1.05 -4.29 11.03
C GLY A 208 0.85 -3.57 12.36
N PHE A 209 1.12 -2.26 12.45
CA PHE A 209 1.17 -1.53 13.72
C PHE A 209 -0.10 -0.74 14.07
N THR A 210 -1.04 -0.57 13.14
CA THR A 210 -2.29 0.16 13.41
C THR A 210 -3.31 -0.73 14.12
N SER A 211 -4.52 -0.24 14.39
CA SER A 211 -5.55 -0.92 15.19
C SER A 211 -5.82 -2.39 14.82
N VAL A 212 -5.64 -2.74 13.57
CA VAL A 212 -5.78 -4.10 13.03
C VAL A 212 -4.63 -4.39 12.05
N PRO A 213 -3.81 -5.40 12.28
CA PRO A 213 -3.84 -6.37 13.39
C PRO A 213 -3.44 -5.78 14.74
N GLY A 214 -2.61 -4.75 14.81
CA GLY A 214 -2.14 -4.13 16.04
C GLY A 214 -1.02 -4.90 16.71
N LEU A 215 0.00 -5.32 15.94
CA LEU A 215 1.17 -5.97 16.54
C LEU A 215 1.92 -5.02 17.46
N ASN A 216 2.34 -5.52 18.59
CA ASN A 216 3.39 -4.87 19.37
C ASN A 216 4.77 -5.17 18.77
N MET A 217 5.80 -4.47 19.24
CA MET A 217 7.15 -4.60 18.68
C MET A 217 7.75 -6.00 18.89
N ALA A 218 7.43 -6.69 19.97
CA ALA A 218 7.91 -8.06 20.21
C ALA A 218 7.33 -9.04 19.17
N GLN A 219 6.02 -8.95 18.91
CA GLN A 219 5.36 -9.75 17.87
C GLN A 219 5.87 -9.39 16.46
N ALA A 220 6.07 -8.09 16.21
CA ALA A 220 6.65 -7.62 14.95
C ALA A 220 8.05 -8.20 14.72
N LYS A 221 8.89 -8.22 15.77
CA LYS A 221 10.21 -8.84 15.70
C LYS A 221 10.11 -10.34 15.48
N GLU A 222 9.23 -11.04 16.18
CA GLU A 222 9.03 -12.49 16.02
C GLU A 222 8.69 -12.85 14.59
N VAL A 223 7.73 -12.16 13.95
CA VAL A 223 7.35 -12.46 12.55
C VAL A 223 8.43 -12.03 11.56
N ALA A 224 9.17 -10.95 11.84
CA ALA A 224 10.30 -10.51 11.02
C ALA A 224 11.47 -11.52 11.07
N ASP A 225 11.77 -12.08 12.23
CA ASP A 225 12.79 -13.13 12.40
C ASP A 225 12.40 -14.43 11.65
N MET A 226 11.11 -14.69 11.45
CA MET A 226 10.59 -15.75 10.58
C MET A 226 10.59 -15.38 9.08
N GLY A 227 11.01 -14.17 8.71
CA GLY A 227 11.16 -13.71 7.33
C GLY A 227 9.93 -13.02 6.73
N ALA A 228 8.89 -12.73 7.51
CA ALA A 228 7.79 -11.90 7.06
C ALA A 228 8.21 -10.41 6.99
N LEU A 229 7.65 -9.68 6.04
CA LEU A 229 7.74 -8.22 6.01
C LEU A 229 6.57 -7.61 6.76
N ILE A 230 6.78 -6.46 7.37
CA ILE A 230 5.73 -5.68 8.02
C ILE A 230 5.43 -4.48 7.15
N GLU A 231 4.20 -4.44 6.66
CA GLU A 231 3.71 -3.31 5.89
C GLU A 231 3.35 -2.14 6.80
N VAL A 232 3.74 -0.95 6.40
CA VAL A 232 3.24 0.31 6.94
C VAL A 232 2.63 1.10 5.79
N CYS A 233 1.35 1.46 5.90
CA CYS A 233 0.66 2.17 4.85
C CYS A 233 0.53 3.66 5.16
N PHE A 234 0.63 4.50 4.12
CA PHE A 234 0.50 5.94 4.30
C PHE A 234 -0.90 6.36 4.78
N LEU A 235 -1.94 5.58 4.46
CA LEU A 235 -3.29 5.84 4.98
C LEU A 235 -3.31 5.98 6.51
N GLN A 236 -2.50 5.19 7.24
CA GLN A 236 -2.43 5.26 8.69
C GLN A 236 -1.73 6.52 9.20
N PHE A 237 -0.97 7.23 8.35
CA PHE A 237 -0.41 8.55 8.71
C PHE A 237 -1.52 9.60 8.80
N LEU A 238 -2.61 9.40 8.08
CA LEU A 238 -3.80 10.26 8.06
C LEU A 238 -4.84 9.89 9.14
N ALA A 239 -4.61 8.83 9.90
CA ALA A 239 -5.53 8.33 10.92
C ALA A 239 -5.48 9.17 12.22
N GLY A 240 -6.41 8.91 13.13
CA GLY A 240 -6.49 9.55 14.45
C GLY A 240 -7.61 10.57 14.55
N PRO A 241 -7.79 11.24 15.71
CA PRO A 241 -8.96 12.06 16.01
C PRO A 241 -9.23 13.21 15.01
N ASN A 242 -8.19 13.65 14.31
CA ASN A 242 -8.27 14.74 13.32
C ASN A 242 -8.23 14.22 11.88
N ALA A 243 -8.49 12.95 11.67
CA ALA A 243 -8.46 12.34 10.33
C ALA A 243 -9.49 13.00 9.39
N PRO A 244 -9.15 13.19 8.09
CA PRO A 244 -10.06 13.81 7.14
C PRO A 244 -11.25 12.91 6.80
N LEU A 245 -11.13 11.60 7.00
CA LEU A 245 -12.19 10.63 6.75
C LEU A 245 -12.75 10.07 8.06
N PRO A 246 -14.09 10.04 8.25
CA PRO A 246 -14.71 9.64 9.52
C PRO A 246 -14.25 8.26 10.02
N PHE A 247 -14.12 7.26 9.15
CA PHE A 247 -13.73 5.91 9.55
C PHE A 247 -12.29 5.84 10.12
N LEU A 248 -11.39 6.75 9.69
CA LEU A 248 -10.01 6.80 10.18
C LEU A 248 -9.87 7.42 11.57
N THR A 249 -10.90 8.12 12.08
CA THR A 249 -10.84 8.78 13.38
C THR A 249 -10.65 7.80 14.54
N HIS A 250 -11.07 6.55 14.36
CA HIS A 250 -10.97 5.48 15.35
C HIS A 250 -9.76 4.56 15.15
N TRP A 251 -8.93 4.82 14.11
CA TRP A 251 -7.74 4.04 13.85
C TRP A 251 -6.53 4.60 14.59
N THR A 252 -5.66 3.71 15.05
CA THR A 252 -4.37 4.11 15.63
C THR A 252 -3.51 4.74 14.55
N GLN A 253 -3.12 5.99 14.77
CA GLN A 253 -2.21 6.70 13.88
C GLN A 253 -0.81 6.10 13.93
N ILE A 254 -0.26 5.82 12.77
CA ILE A 254 1.16 5.47 12.58
C ILE A 254 1.79 6.57 11.72
N ASN A 255 2.99 7.00 12.06
CA ASN A 255 3.69 8.07 11.34
C ASN A 255 5.16 7.70 11.10
N ALA A 256 5.92 8.59 10.46
CA ALA A 256 7.32 8.35 10.12
C ALA A 256 8.22 8.08 11.34
N LYS A 257 7.89 8.60 12.54
CA LYS A 257 8.64 8.29 13.78
C LYS A 257 8.49 6.83 14.18
N HIS A 258 7.28 6.27 14.05
CA HIS A 258 7.04 4.84 14.29
C HIS A 258 7.81 3.98 13.31
N VAL A 259 7.88 4.39 12.03
CA VAL A 259 8.68 3.70 11.01
C VAL A 259 10.17 3.76 11.35
N ALA A 260 10.67 4.93 11.75
CA ALA A 260 12.07 5.10 12.15
C ALA A 260 12.45 4.23 13.36
N GLN A 261 11.54 4.14 14.34
CA GLN A 261 11.73 3.24 15.49
C GLN A 261 11.72 1.78 15.07
N ALA A 262 10.74 1.34 14.27
CA ALA A 262 10.67 -0.02 13.76
C ALA A 262 11.93 -0.39 12.94
N ALA A 263 12.41 0.53 12.08
CA ALA A 263 13.63 0.32 11.32
C ALA A 263 14.88 0.13 12.20
N LYS A 264 14.94 0.79 13.37
CA LYS A 264 16.02 0.57 14.36
C LYS A 264 15.92 -0.78 15.05
N GLU A 265 14.70 -1.24 15.35
CA GLU A 265 14.49 -2.45 16.17
C GLU A 265 14.47 -3.74 15.34
N ILE A 266 13.89 -3.72 14.13
CA ILE A 266 13.75 -4.91 13.29
C ILE A 266 14.45 -4.79 11.93
N GLY A 267 14.99 -3.61 11.62
CA GLY A 267 15.71 -3.35 10.37
C GLY A 267 14.78 -2.98 9.19
N ALA A 268 15.19 -2.02 8.37
CA ALA A 268 14.46 -1.60 7.17
C ALA A 268 14.19 -2.76 6.19
N LYS A 269 15.06 -3.77 6.16
CA LYS A 269 14.90 -4.99 5.35
C LYS A 269 13.65 -5.81 5.72
N SER A 270 13.09 -5.62 6.91
CA SER A 270 11.88 -6.28 7.40
C SER A 270 10.62 -5.41 7.26
N LEU A 271 10.74 -4.21 6.70
CA LEU A 271 9.64 -3.27 6.50
C LEU A 271 9.31 -3.10 5.02
N LEU A 272 8.05 -2.78 4.74
CA LEU A 272 7.55 -2.42 3.43
C LEU A 272 6.61 -1.23 3.57
N ILE A 273 6.70 -0.24 2.69
CA ILE A 273 5.81 0.91 2.66
C ILE A 273 4.89 0.81 1.46
N SER A 274 3.59 0.99 1.70
CA SER A 274 2.52 1.05 0.69
C SER A 274 1.63 2.26 0.92
N SER A 275 0.69 2.52 0.03
CA SER A 275 -0.24 3.64 0.22
C SER A 275 -1.49 3.28 1.02
N ASP A 276 -2.16 2.18 0.69
CA ASP A 276 -3.53 1.84 1.14
C ASP A 276 -4.53 2.97 0.82
N LEU A 277 -4.23 3.75 -0.21
CA LEU A 277 -5.06 4.86 -0.65
C LEU A 277 -6.09 4.43 -1.70
N GLY A 278 -6.91 5.38 -2.14
CA GLY A 278 -7.97 5.21 -3.12
C GLY A 278 -9.35 5.65 -2.63
N GLN A 279 -9.52 6.03 -1.37
CA GLN A 279 -10.79 6.53 -0.84
C GLN A 279 -11.10 7.90 -1.45
N SER A 280 -12.38 8.16 -1.80
CA SER A 280 -12.84 9.31 -2.61
C SER A 280 -12.37 10.68 -2.14
N ALA A 281 -12.12 10.88 -0.85
CA ALA A 281 -11.69 12.17 -0.31
C ALA A 281 -10.20 12.21 0.06
N ASN A 282 -9.43 11.18 -0.28
CA ASN A 282 -7.99 11.17 -0.06
C ASN A 282 -7.21 11.65 -1.29
N MET A 283 -5.93 11.98 -1.04
CA MET A 283 -4.98 12.21 -2.11
C MET A 283 -4.76 10.97 -2.97
N THR A 284 -4.14 11.13 -4.11
CA THR A 284 -3.82 10.02 -5.01
C THR A 284 -2.73 9.12 -4.43
N HIS A 285 -2.64 7.88 -4.91
CA HIS A 285 -1.64 6.92 -4.44
C HIS A 285 -0.19 7.42 -4.60
N PRO A 286 0.23 7.95 -5.78
CA PRO A 286 1.59 8.49 -5.92
C PRO A 286 1.84 9.70 -5.01
N ASP A 287 0.86 10.59 -4.82
CA ASP A 287 1.02 11.74 -3.93
C ASP A 287 1.21 11.30 -2.48
N GLY A 288 0.50 10.25 -2.05
CA GLY A 288 0.69 9.64 -0.73
C GLY A 288 2.08 9.03 -0.55
N ILE A 289 2.56 8.31 -1.57
CA ILE A 289 3.93 7.76 -1.57
C ILE A 289 4.98 8.88 -1.50
N GLU A 290 4.83 9.95 -2.30
CA GLU A 290 5.74 11.10 -2.26
C GLU A 290 5.74 11.79 -0.89
N ALA A 291 4.56 11.95 -0.28
CA ALA A 291 4.41 12.49 1.06
C ALA A 291 5.07 11.58 2.12
N ALA A 292 4.90 10.25 2.01
CA ALA A 292 5.57 9.29 2.87
C ALA A 292 7.09 9.43 2.78
N VAL A 293 7.66 9.42 1.58
CA VAL A 293 9.11 9.59 1.35
C VAL A 293 9.60 10.88 2.00
N GLY A 294 8.88 12.01 1.80
CA GLY A 294 9.23 13.29 2.40
C GLY A 294 9.26 13.25 3.93
N GLN A 295 8.28 12.58 4.56
CA GLN A 295 8.21 12.45 6.01
C GLN A 295 9.29 11.51 6.56
N LEU A 296 9.57 10.39 5.88
CA LEU A 296 10.63 9.45 6.27
C LEU A 296 12.01 10.13 6.27
N LYS A 297 12.30 10.91 5.22
CA LYS A 297 13.56 11.71 5.14
C LYS A 297 13.66 12.73 6.27
N LYS A 298 12.57 13.41 6.64
CA LYS A 298 12.55 14.35 7.77
C LYS A 298 12.86 13.68 9.11
N GLU A 299 12.47 12.43 9.28
CA GLU A 299 12.80 11.62 10.47
C GLU A 299 14.20 10.97 10.40
N GLY A 300 14.98 11.30 9.38
CA GLY A 300 16.36 10.87 9.23
C GLY A 300 16.55 9.43 8.76
N ILE A 301 15.52 8.81 8.15
CA ILE A 301 15.66 7.48 7.54
C ILE A 301 16.52 7.63 6.29
N ALA A 302 17.56 6.80 6.17
CA ALA A 302 18.52 6.84 5.07
C ALA A 302 17.85 6.50 3.72
N ASP A 303 18.31 7.12 2.63
CA ASP A 303 17.79 6.86 1.29
C ASP A 303 17.90 5.37 0.90
N ALA A 304 18.93 4.66 1.35
CA ALA A 304 19.11 3.23 1.13
C ALA A 304 18.03 2.37 1.83
N ASP A 305 17.57 2.79 3.00
CA ASP A 305 16.49 2.14 3.74
C ASP A 305 15.13 2.43 3.07
N ILE A 306 14.90 3.68 2.65
CA ILE A 306 13.70 4.08 1.87
C ILE A 306 13.64 3.27 0.55
N GLU A 307 14.76 3.15 -0.14
CA GLU A 307 14.91 2.32 -1.34
C GLU A 307 14.53 0.86 -1.06
N THR A 308 15.01 0.32 0.06
CA THR A 308 14.72 -1.07 0.46
C THR A 308 13.23 -1.27 0.72
N MET A 309 12.60 -0.37 1.48
CA MET A 309 11.19 -0.50 1.88
C MET A 309 10.19 -0.27 0.72
N LEU A 310 10.52 0.59 -0.23
CA LEU A 310 9.60 1.01 -1.29
C LEU A 310 9.85 0.37 -2.65
N ARG A 311 11.06 -0.18 -2.89
CA ARG A 311 11.45 -0.71 -4.21
C ARG A 311 11.94 -2.14 -4.13
N LYS A 312 12.98 -2.43 -3.33
CA LYS A 312 13.61 -3.76 -3.28
C LYS A 312 12.70 -4.82 -2.66
N ASN A 313 12.14 -4.55 -1.48
CA ASN A 313 11.27 -5.50 -0.80
C ASN A 313 10.02 -5.85 -1.60
N PRO A 314 9.23 -4.89 -2.14
CA PRO A 314 8.07 -5.23 -2.96
C PRO A 314 8.47 -5.91 -4.28
N ALA A 315 9.57 -5.52 -4.93
CA ALA A 315 10.06 -6.19 -6.14
C ALA A 315 10.38 -7.66 -5.87
N ARG A 316 11.11 -7.96 -4.80
CA ARG A 316 11.42 -9.33 -4.36
C ARG A 316 10.15 -10.14 -4.11
N MET A 317 9.16 -9.59 -3.40
CA MET A 317 7.90 -10.30 -3.11
C MET A 317 7.12 -10.67 -4.37
N LEU A 318 7.18 -9.82 -5.40
CA LEU A 318 6.48 -10.04 -6.66
C LEU A 318 7.31 -10.84 -7.70
N GLY A 319 8.56 -11.18 -7.37
CA GLY A 319 9.46 -11.88 -8.27
C GLY A 319 9.96 -11.01 -9.43
N LEU A 320 10.13 -9.71 -9.18
CA LEU A 320 10.61 -8.72 -10.15
C LEU A 320 12.10 -8.40 -9.98
N ASP A 321 12.81 -9.14 -9.14
CA ASP A 321 14.26 -9.05 -8.94
C ASP A 321 14.95 -9.82 -10.07
N GLY A 322 15.34 -9.08 -11.10
CA GLY A 322 16.02 -9.63 -12.25
C GLY A 322 16.51 -8.53 -13.16
#